data_fc2d9e4a24b96349b2ac03ce5d48f8b3
#
_entry.id   fc2d9e4a24b96349b2ac03ce5d48f8b3
#
_cell.length_a   1.000
_cell.length_b   1.000
_cell.length_c   1.000
_cell.angle_alpha   90.00
_cell.angle_beta   90.00
_cell.angle_gamma   90.00
#
_symmetry.space_group_name_H-M   'P 1'
#
loop_
_entity.id
_entity.type
_entity.pdbx_description
1 polymer ?
#
loop_
_entity_poly.entity_id
_entity_poly.type
_entity_poly.pdbx_seq_one_letter_code
_entity_poly.pdbx_strand_id
1 'polypeptide(L)'
;MAGDGTSRINTEELLRAVQEITSIKKSIAANTDATYAIFRKLQDSYAGESADDIYAVAGQLRKSSGAIIAMLGNYERVLKELAGVYEDTEKTVSRNAGRLKFGGMR
;
A
#
# COMPACT_ATOMS: atom_id res chain seq x y z
N MET A 1 -21.68 18.60 -10.31
CA MET A 1 -22.44 17.57 -9.67
C MET A 1 -21.54 16.75 -8.73
N ALA A 2 -22.02 16.58 -7.52
CA ALA A 2 -21.20 15.89 -6.51
C ALA A 2 -20.83 14.48 -6.94
N GLY A 3 -21.76 13.76 -7.55
CA GLY A 3 -21.48 12.42 -8.03
C GLY A 3 -20.38 12.39 -9.05
N ASP A 4 -20.28 13.43 -9.86
CA ASP A 4 -19.22 13.50 -10.85
C ASP A 4 -17.85 13.60 -10.21
N GLY A 5 -17.76 14.38 -9.13
CA GLY A 5 -16.50 14.52 -8.42
C GLY A 5 -16.02 13.20 -7.86
N THR A 6 -16.94 12.47 -7.24
CA THR A 6 -16.61 11.18 -6.66
C THR A 6 -16.32 10.12 -7.72
N SER A 7 -17.08 10.14 -8.79
CA SER A 7 -16.92 9.12 -9.82
C SER A 7 -15.70 9.36 -10.71
N ARG A 8 -14.97 10.44 -10.49
CA ARG A 8 -13.77 10.70 -11.25
C ARG A 8 -12.60 9.83 -10.86
N ILE A 9 -12.64 9.27 -9.65
CA ILE A 9 -11.63 8.31 -9.26
C ILE A 9 -11.89 7.05 -10.08
N ASN A 10 -10.96 6.73 -10.93
CA ASN A 10 -11.10 5.58 -11.82
C ASN A 10 -10.04 4.54 -11.50
N THR A 11 -10.12 3.41 -12.20
CA THR A 11 -9.21 2.29 -12.02
C THR A 11 -7.75 2.73 -12.11
N GLU A 12 -7.45 3.56 -13.09
CA GLU A 12 -6.09 4.02 -13.34
C GLU A 12 -5.54 4.81 -12.16
N GLU A 13 -6.35 5.71 -11.61
CA GLU A 13 -5.93 6.50 -10.45
C GLU A 13 -5.75 5.63 -9.21
N LEU A 14 -6.62 4.66 -9.01
CA LEU A 14 -6.50 3.74 -7.90
C LEU A 14 -5.23 2.91 -8.01
N LEU A 15 -4.92 2.41 -9.19
CA LEU A 15 -3.71 1.62 -9.40
C LEU A 15 -2.45 2.48 -9.26
N ARG A 16 -2.51 3.75 -9.65
CA ARG A 16 -1.40 4.66 -9.43
C ARG A 16 -1.16 4.89 -7.94
N ALA A 17 -2.23 5.04 -7.18
CA ALA A 17 -2.12 5.16 -5.73
C ALA A 17 -1.48 3.91 -5.11
N VAL A 18 -1.85 2.71 -5.62
CA VAL A 18 -1.23 1.47 -5.18
C VAL A 18 0.27 1.50 -5.42
N GLN A 19 0.69 1.95 -6.61
CA GLN A 19 2.11 2.03 -6.94
C GLN A 19 2.86 2.99 -6.02
N GLU A 20 2.24 4.12 -5.69
CA GLU A 20 2.83 5.08 -4.76
C GLU A 20 2.98 4.48 -3.37
N ILE A 21 1.96 3.77 -2.90
CA ILE A 21 2.01 3.11 -1.59
C ILE A 21 3.09 2.04 -1.59
N THR A 22 3.21 1.27 -2.67
CA THR A 22 4.26 0.26 -2.80
C THR A 22 5.64 0.89 -2.68
N SER A 23 5.85 2.03 -3.33
CA SER A 23 7.12 2.76 -3.24
C SER A 23 7.40 3.24 -1.83
N ILE A 24 6.38 3.76 -1.16
CA ILE A 24 6.51 4.23 0.23
C ILE A 24 6.89 3.07 1.14
N LYS A 25 6.24 1.91 0.98
CA LYS A 25 6.59 0.73 1.78
C LYS A 25 8.04 0.32 1.59
N LYS A 26 8.53 0.35 0.36
CA LYS A 26 9.93 0.03 0.08
C LYS A 26 10.87 1.02 0.74
N SER A 27 10.51 2.30 0.70
CA SER A 27 11.32 3.35 1.34
C SER A 27 11.36 3.17 2.85
N ILE A 28 10.22 2.84 3.47
CA ILE A 28 10.17 2.60 4.90
C ILE A 28 11.05 1.41 5.27
N ALA A 29 10.95 0.31 4.51
CA ALA A 29 11.75 -0.88 4.76
C ALA A 29 13.24 -0.57 4.64
N ALA A 30 13.64 0.14 3.58
CA ALA A 30 15.04 0.49 3.37
C ALA A 30 15.57 1.41 4.46
N ASN A 31 14.79 2.41 4.84
CA ASN A 31 15.17 3.34 5.91
C ASN A 31 15.26 2.63 7.25
N THR A 32 14.35 1.71 7.50
CA THR A 32 14.37 0.92 8.73
C THR A 32 15.63 0.06 8.79
N ASP A 33 15.97 -0.61 7.69
CA ASP A 33 17.16 -1.45 7.63
C ASP A 33 18.42 -0.61 7.83
N ALA A 34 18.50 0.54 7.19
CA ALA A 34 19.66 1.43 7.32
C ALA A 34 19.80 1.92 8.76
N THR A 35 18.69 2.31 9.38
CA THR A 35 18.71 2.78 10.77
C THR A 35 19.07 1.65 11.73
N TYR A 36 18.53 0.46 11.47
CA TYR A 36 18.84 -0.71 12.28
C TYR A 36 20.34 -1.04 12.22
N ALA A 37 20.94 -0.91 11.04
CA ALA A 37 22.37 -1.13 10.87
C ALA A 37 23.18 -0.16 11.72
N ILE A 38 22.73 1.09 11.82
CA ILE A 38 23.38 2.09 12.67
C ILE A 38 23.30 1.65 14.14
N PHE A 39 22.13 1.23 14.59
CA PHE A 39 21.94 0.77 15.96
C PHE A 39 22.81 -0.46 16.26
N ARG A 40 22.95 -1.35 15.31
CA ARG A 40 23.81 -2.51 15.50
C ARG A 40 25.26 -2.13 15.68
N LYS A 41 25.73 -1.16 14.92
CA LYS A 41 27.10 -0.65 15.08
C LYS A 41 27.29 0.00 16.45
N LEU A 42 26.30 0.76 16.90
CA LEU A 42 26.35 1.39 18.21
C LEU A 42 26.35 0.33 19.31
N GLN A 43 25.54 -0.69 19.16
CA GLN A 43 25.45 -1.80 20.11
C GLN A 43 26.81 -2.50 20.27
N ASP A 44 27.51 -2.70 19.16
CA ASP A 44 28.82 -3.32 19.18
C ASP A 44 29.85 -2.45 19.91
N SER A 45 29.65 -1.12 19.92
CA SER A 45 30.56 -0.17 20.57
C SER A 45 30.27 0.03 22.04
N TYR A 46 29.11 -0.37 22.52
CA TYR A 46 28.71 -0.24 23.92
C TYR A 46 28.59 -1.59 24.56
N ALA A 47 28.66 -1.62 25.88
CA ALA A 47 28.56 -2.86 26.63
C ALA A 47 27.52 -2.75 27.72
N GLY A 48 27.02 -3.88 28.20
CA GLY A 48 26.12 -3.95 29.33
C GLY A 48 24.76 -3.34 29.04
N GLU A 49 24.31 -2.55 29.99
CA GLU A 49 22.97 -1.97 29.97
C GLU A 49 22.72 -1.07 28.75
N SER A 50 23.73 -0.29 28.37
CA SER A 50 23.61 0.61 27.22
C SER A 50 23.39 -0.16 25.92
N ALA A 51 24.07 -1.30 25.76
CA ALA A 51 23.88 -2.16 24.59
C ALA A 51 22.48 -2.73 24.57
N ASP A 52 21.97 -3.14 25.74
CA ASP A 52 20.61 -3.68 25.85
C ASP A 52 19.55 -2.61 25.51
N ASP A 53 19.76 -1.40 25.97
CA ASP A 53 18.86 -0.29 25.68
C ASP A 53 18.82 0.02 24.18
N ILE A 54 19.99 0.02 23.54
CA ILE A 54 20.08 0.23 22.09
C ILE A 54 19.37 -0.90 21.35
N TYR A 55 19.54 -2.12 21.79
CA TYR A 55 18.88 -3.28 21.20
C TYR A 55 17.36 -3.16 21.32
N ALA A 56 16.87 -2.72 22.49
CA ALA A 56 15.44 -2.55 22.72
C ALA A 56 14.84 -1.49 21.79
N VAL A 57 15.54 -0.35 21.62
CA VAL A 57 15.10 0.70 20.72
C VAL A 57 15.06 0.20 19.27
N ALA A 58 16.10 -0.55 18.87
CA ALA A 58 16.16 -1.11 17.52
C ALA A 58 14.98 -2.08 17.28
N GLY A 59 14.65 -2.89 18.27
CA GLY A 59 13.51 -3.79 18.19
C GLY A 59 12.18 -3.05 18.05
N GLN A 60 12.01 -1.95 18.81
CA GLN A 60 10.84 -1.10 18.72
C GLN A 60 10.71 -0.49 17.33
N LEU A 61 11.82 -0.02 16.77
CA LEU A 61 11.83 0.55 15.42
C LEU A 61 11.33 -0.47 14.40
N ARG A 62 11.86 -1.69 14.44
CA ARG A 62 11.45 -2.73 13.50
C ARG A 62 9.98 -3.09 13.66
N LYS A 63 9.52 -3.18 14.89
CA LYS A 63 8.13 -3.49 15.18
C LYS A 63 7.18 -2.41 14.65
N SER A 64 7.52 -1.15 14.91
CA SER A 64 6.71 -0.01 14.45
C SER A 64 6.67 0.07 12.93
N SER A 65 7.83 -0.08 12.30
CA SER A 65 7.92 -0.04 10.84
C SER A 65 7.15 -1.20 10.21
N GLY A 66 7.25 -2.39 10.80
CA GLY A 66 6.50 -3.53 10.32
C GLY A 66 4.99 -3.32 10.40
N ALA A 67 4.53 -2.70 11.48
CA ALA A 67 3.12 -2.39 11.64
C ALA A 67 2.64 -1.39 10.60
N ILE A 68 3.43 -0.36 10.32
CA ILE A 68 3.10 0.63 9.31
C ILE A 68 3.05 -0.01 7.92
N ILE A 69 4.04 -0.83 7.60
CA ILE A 69 4.09 -1.52 6.31
C ILE A 69 2.87 -2.44 6.15
N ALA A 70 2.49 -3.14 7.21
CA ALA A 70 1.30 -3.99 7.18
C ALA A 70 0.03 -3.17 6.94
N MET A 71 -0.09 -2.02 7.59
CA MET A 71 -1.22 -1.13 7.39
C MET A 71 -1.28 -0.64 5.95
N LEU A 72 -0.15 -0.24 5.40
CA LEU A 72 -0.09 0.21 4.00
C LEU A 72 -0.42 -0.94 3.05
N GLY A 73 -0.02 -2.15 3.38
CA GLY A 73 -0.39 -3.33 2.60
C GLY A 73 -1.90 -3.54 2.57
N ASN A 74 -2.58 -3.27 3.68
CA ASN A 74 -4.03 -3.34 3.72
C ASN A 74 -4.67 -2.29 2.82
N TYR A 75 -4.13 -1.07 2.82
CA TYR A 75 -4.62 -0.03 1.91
C TYR A 75 -4.42 -0.43 0.46
N GLU A 76 -3.27 -0.99 0.13
CA GLU A 76 -3.02 -1.48 -1.23
C GLU A 76 -4.08 -2.50 -1.64
N ARG A 77 -4.36 -3.43 -0.75
CA ARG A 77 -5.35 -4.47 -1.02
C ARG A 77 -6.74 -3.88 -1.28
N VAL A 78 -7.15 -2.95 -0.41
CA VAL A 78 -8.45 -2.30 -0.56
C VAL A 78 -8.52 -1.54 -1.88
N LEU A 79 -7.46 -0.80 -2.21
CA LEU A 79 -7.44 -0.03 -3.45
C LEU A 79 -7.46 -0.94 -4.68
N LYS A 80 -6.76 -2.07 -4.62
CA LYS A 80 -6.79 -3.05 -5.70
C LYS A 80 -8.17 -3.67 -5.86
N GLU A 81 -8.83 -3.96 -4.74
CA GLU A 81 -10.19 -4.48 -4.77
C GLU A 81 -11.15 -3.47 -5.39
N LEU A 82 -11.01 -2.20 -5.00
CA LEU A 82 -11.83 -1.14 -5.59
C LEU A 82 -11.56 -1.00 -7.08
N ALA A 83 -10.29 -1.07 -7.49
CA ALA A 83 -9.93 -1.01 -8.89
C ALA A 83 -10.54 -2.16 -9.66
N GLY A 84 -10.52 -3.35 -9.08
CA GLY A 84 -11.15 -4.53 -9.68
C GLY A 84 -12.65 -4.36 -9.85
N VAL A 85 -13.31 -3.80 -8.82
CA VAL A 85 -14.74 -3.54 -8.89
C VAL A 85 -15.05 -2.53 -10.00
N TYR A 86 -14.30 -1.46 -10.09
CA TYR A 86 -14.50 -0.47 -11.13
C TYR A 86 -14.26 -1.06 -12.51
N GLU A 87 -13.21 -1.83 -12.66
CA GLU A 87 -12.91 -2.52 -13.92
C GLU A 87 -14.05 -3.44 -14.32
N ASP A 88 -14.53 -4.25 -13.39
CA ASP A 88 -15.62 -5.18 -13.64
C ASP A 88 -16.90 -4.44 -14.00
N THR A 89 -17.15 -3.32 -13.31
CA THR A 89 -18.32 -2.50 -13.62
C THR A 89 -18.24 -1.93 -15.01
N GLU A 90 -17.06 -1.39 -15.38
CA GLU A 90 -16.86 -0.85 -16.72
C GLU A 90 -17.04 -1.92 -17.79
N LYS A 91 -16.47 -3.09 -17.55
CA LYS A 91 -16.63 -4.22 -18.47
C LYS A 91 -18.08 -4.63 -18.59
N THR A 92 -18.78 -4.68 -17.47
CA THR A 92 -20.20 -5.05 -17.46
C THR A 92 -21.04 -4.04 -18.20
N VAL A 93 -20.82 -2.77 -17.95
CA VAL A 93 -21.53 -1.70 -18.65
C VAL A 93 -21.26 -1.77 -20.14
N SER A 94 -20.02 -1.93 -20.52
CA SER A 94 -19.63 -2.03 -21.93
C SER A 94 -20.27 -3.26 -22.58
N ARG A 95 -20.27 -4.39 -21.90
CA ARG A 95 -20.87 -5.61 -22.39
C ARG A 95 -22.38 -5.46 -22.53
N ASN A 96 -23.01 -4.82 -21.54
CA ASN A 96 -24.45 -4.61 -21.57
C ASN A 96 -24.84 -3.64 -22.67
N ALA A 97 -24.03 -2.62 -22.89
CA ALA A 97 -24.28 -1.67 -23.99
C ALA A 97 -24.20 -2.41 -25.33
N GLY A 98 -23.19 -3.27 -25.50
CA GLY A 98 -23.09 -4.09 -26.69
C GLY A 98 -24.26 -5.02 -26.86
N ARG A 99 -24.69 -5.63 -25.75
CA ARG A 99 -25.81 -6.53 -25.75
C ARG A 99 -27.11 -5.81 -26.11
N LEU A 100 -27.29 -4.61 -25.61
CA LEU A 100 -28.46 -3.80 -25.92
C LEU A 100 -28.46 -3.42 -27.40
N LYS A 101 -27.30 -3.13 -27.94
CA LYS A 101 -27.17 -2.82 -29.34
C LYS A 101 -27.61 -3.99 -30.22
N PHE A 102 -27.26 -5.19 -29.83
CA PHE A 102 -27.67 -6.40 -30.53
C PHE A 102 -28.78 -7.12 -29.83
N GLY A 103 -29.33 -6.49 -28.82
CA GLY A 103 -30.29 -7.13 -27.92
C GLY A 103 -31.54 -7.65 -28.61
N GLY A 104 -31.95 -6.94 -29.62
CA GLY A 104 -33.11 -7.37 -30.40
C GLY A 104 -32.91 -8.69 -31.06
N MET A 105 -31.70 -9.14 -31.18
CA MET A 105 -31.36 -10.40 -31.82
C MET A 105 -31.45 -11.59 -30.90
N ARG A 106 -31.79 -11.36 -29.67
CA ARG A 106 -31.79 -12.44 -28.67
C ARG A 106 -33.22 -12.89 -28.36
#